data_b11b4cf1be5d018b4e0b3cf1b0f1188e
#
_entry.id   b11b4cf1be5d018b4e0b3cf1b0f1188e
#
_cell.length_a   1.000
_cell.length_b   1.000
_cell.length_c   1.000
_cell.angle_alpha   90.00
_cell.angle_beta   90.00
_cell.angle_gamma   90.00
#
_symmetry.space_group_name_H-M   'P 1'
#
loop_
_entity.id
_entity.type
_entity.pdbx_description
1 polymer ?
#
loop_
_entity_poly.entity_id
_entity_poly.type
_entity_poly.pdbx_seq_one_letter_code
_entity_poly.pdbx_strand_id
1 'polypeptide(L)'
;MSSGTDSVLSDGPDSVEARLGAAVQGYQSAVDDFDRELARLMGVNETDLRCLEILIAVEETTPRELSRQLGLTTGSVTTMLDRLEKLAYLTRAPHPSDRRKTLIRITPEASRRAYGLIASFLDDAGRRVRARYTPDQLELVIDYLTFTRDIQQEHVERLRKTPASHPTRTGGRQSPGPRGGAAS
;
A
#
# COMPACT_ATOMS: atom_id res chain seq x y z
N MET A 1 -1.83 -44.99 7.86
CA MET A 1 -0.79 -44.12 8.45
C MET A 1 -1.30 -42.70 8.26
N SER A 2 -1.91 -42.22 9.31
CA SER A 2 -2.53 -40.89 9.39
C SER A 2 -1.45 -39.91 9.75
N SER A 3 -1.27 -38.87 8.96
CA SER A 3 -0.28 -37.83 9.21
C SER A 3 -0.93 -36.46 9.11
N GLY A 4 -1.22 -35.88 10.26
CA GLY A 4 -0.70 -34.60 10.66
C GLY A 4 -1.10 -33.36 9.83
N THR A 5 -2.40 -33.05 9.76
CA THR A 5 -2.88 -31.71 9.37
C THR A 5 -3.62 -31.07 10.57
N ASP A 6 -3.11 -31.30 11.76
CA ASP A 6 -3.73 -30.81 12.98
C ASP A 6 -2.66 -30.05 13.77
N SER A 7 -2.52 -28.75 13.57
CA SER A 7 -1.91 -27.84 14.55
C SER A 7 -1.72 -26.40 14.08
N VAL A 8 -2.70 -25.74 13.43
CA VAL A 8 -2.56 -24.31 13.12
C VAL A 8 -3.69 -23.46 13.72
N LEU A 9 -4.69 -24.04 14.39
CA LEU A 9 -5.85 -23.30 14.90
C LEU A 9 -6.19 -23.62 16.38
N SER A 10 -5.22 -23.86 17.23
CA SER A 10 -5.50 -24.18 18.64
C SER A 10 -4.99 -23.16 19.67
N ASP A 11 -4.49 -22.01 19.26
CA ASP A 11 -4.13 -20.96 20.19
C ASP A 11 -5.32 -20.01 20.41
N GLY A 12 -5.79 -19.92 21.66
CA GLY A 12 -6.90 -19.05 22.03
C GLY A 12 -6.60 -17.56 21.73
N PRO A 13 -7.60 -16.67 21.83
CA PRO A 13 -7.47 -15.24 21.52
C PRO A 13 -6.38 -14.51 22.33
N ASP A 14 -5.89 -15.12 23.41
CA ASP A 14 -4.84 -14.59 24.29
C ASP A 14 -3.43 -15.12 23.95
N SER A 15 -3.28 -15.94 22.90
CA SER A 15 -1.96 -16.41 22.48
C SER A 15 -1.04 -15.25 22.06
N VAL A 16 0.28 -15.47 22.14
CA VAL A 16 1.26 -14.45 21.71
C VAL A 16 1.08 -14.13 20.22
N GLU A 17 0.80 -15.13 19.41
CA GLU A 17 0.58 -15.02 17.96
C GLU A 17 -0.67 -14.19 17.64
N ALA A 18 -1.78 -14.42 18.36
CA ALA A 18 -3.00 -13.63 18.20
C ALA A 18 -2.80 -12.17 18.60
N ARG A 19 -2.11 -11.93 19.72
CA ARG A 19 -1.76 -10.60 20.21
C ARG A 19 -0.82 -9.87 19.25
N LEU A 20 0.15 -10.59 18.68
CA LEU A 20 1.07 -10.05 17.68
C LEU A 20 0.31 -9.66 16.41
N GLY A 21 -0.58 -10.52 15.92
CA GLY A 21 -1.44 -10.23 14.76
C GLY A 21 -2.29 -8.97 14.99
N ALA A 22 -2.93 -8.85 16.18
CA ALA A 22 -3.70 -7.67 16.54
C ALA A 22 -2.83 -6.39 16.61
N ALA A 23 -1.61 -6.50 17.15
CA ALA A 23 -0.68 -5.38 17.21
C ALA A 23 -0.23 -4.91 15.81
N VAL A 24 0.05 -5.85 14.90
CA VAL A 24 0.38 -5.54 13.50
C VAL A 24 -0.79 -4.86 12.79
N GLN A 25 -2.02 -5.36 12.94
CA GLN A 25 -3.21 -4.73 12.36
C GLN A 25 -3.44 -3.32 12.92
N GLY A 26 -3.32 -3.13 14.22
CA GLY A 26 -3.43 -1.82 14.85
C GLY A 26 -2.37 -0.84 14.37
N TYR A 27 -1.14 -1.31 14.19
CA TYR A 27 -0.06 -0.51 13.62
C TYR A 27 -0.34 -0.11 12.17
N GLN A 28 -0.77 -1.05 11.32
CA GLN A 28 -1.13 -0.77 9.93
C GLN A 28 -2.24 0.28 9.83
N SER A 29 -3.30 0.15 10.65
CA SER A 29 -4.38 1.15 10.69
C SER A 29 -3.87 2.54 11.07
N ALA A 30 -2.97 2.64 12.04
CA ALA A 30 -2.39 3.91 12.46
C ALA A 30 -1.50 4.54 11.37
N VAL A 31 -0.78 3.72 10.59
CA VAL A 31 -0.01 4.18 9.42
C VAL A 31 -0.95 4.71 8.35
N ASP A 32 -2.01 3.97 8.00
CA ASP A 32 -3.00 4.39 7.00
C ASP A 32 -3.67 5.72 7.38
N ASP A 33 -4.00 5.92 8.66
CA ASP A 33 -4.57 7.17 9.15
C ASP A 33 -3.58 8.33 9.04
N PHE A 34 -2.31 8.09 9.38
CA PHE A 34 -1.24 9.08 9.25
C PHE A 34 -1.02 9.49 7.79
N ASP A 35 -0.94 8.52 6.88
CA ASP A 35 -0.73 8.75 5.44
C ASP A 35 -1.91 9.51 4.83
N ARG A 36 -3.14 9.21 5.25
CA ARG A 36 -4.35 9.94 4.82
C ARG A 36 -4.29 11.41 5.22
N GLU A 37 -3.87 11.71 6.45
CA GLU A 37 -3.71 13.09 6.91
C GLU A 37 -2.53 13.80 6.21
N LEU A 38 -1.44 13.11 5.97
CA LEU A 38 -0.31 13.63 5.22
C LEU A 38 -0.71 13.96 3.77
N ALA A 39 -1.44 13.06 3.10
CA ALA A 39 -1.98 13.30 1.77
C ALA A 39 -2.89 14.54 1.73
N ARG A 40 -3.78 14.67 2.73
CA ARG A 40 -4.66 15.84 2.88
C ARG A 40 -3.86 17.14 3.02
N LEU A 41 -2.83 17.16 3.86
CA LEU A 41 -1.98 18.33 4.09
C LEU A 41 -1.11 18.68 2.87
N MET A 42 -0.69 17.67 2.10
CA MET A 42 0.00 17.85 0.83
C MET A 42 -0.96 18.30 -0.30
N GLY A 43 -2.27 18.13 -0.14
CA GLY A 43 -3.27 18.44 -1.16
C GLY A 43 -3.29 17.41 -2.29
N VAL A 44 -3.01 16.15 -1.98
CA VAL A 44 -2.96 15.03 -2.93
C VAL A 44 -3.83 13.87 -2.44
N ASN A 45 -4.05 12.86 -3.27
CA ASN A 45 -4.66 11.61 -2.82
C ASN A 45 -3.58 10.61 -2.31
N GLU A 46 -4.02 9.52 -1.68
CA GLU A 46 -3.13 8.50 -1.10
C GLU A 46 -2.22 7.84 -2.16
N THR A 47 -2.72 7.62 -3.37
CA THR A 47 -1.90 7.07 -4.47
C THR A 47 -0.80 8.04 -4.91
N ASP A 48 -1.12 9.34 -4.95
CA ASP A 48 -0.15 10.40 -5.24
C ASP A 48 0.91 10.49 -4.14
N LEU A 49 0.48 10.43 -2.86
CA LEU A 49 1.40 10.40 -1.72
C LEU A 49 2.36 9.22 -1.85
N ARG A 50 1.84 8.03 -2.12
CA ARG A 50 2.66 6.84 -2.31
C ARG A 50 3.68 6.98 -3.44
N CYS A 51 3.32 7.65 -4.54
CA CYS A 51 4.26 8.00 -5.61
C CYS A 51 5.38 8.93 -5.12
N LEU A 52 5.04 9.95 -4.33
CA LEU A 52 6.03 10.89 -3.77
C LEU A 52 6.97 10.19 -2.78
N GLU A 53 6.47 9.28 -1.95
CA GLU A 53 7.29 8.46 -1.03
C GLU A 53 8.31 7.60 -1.79
N ILE A 54 7.89 6.94 -2.87
CA ILE A 54 8.79 6.18 -3.73
C ILE A 54 9.88 7.10 -4.28
N LEU A 55 9.49 8.28 -4.80
CA LEU A 55 10.45 9.24 -5.37
C LEU A 55 11.44 9.80 -4.34
N ILE A 56 11.01 9.97 -3.08
CA ILE A 56 11.90 10.36 -1.98
C ILE A 56 12.92 9.26 -1.71
N ALA A 57 12.51 7.99 -1.74
CA ALA A 57 13.37 6.87 -1.40
C ALA A 57 14.41 6.53 -2.48
N VAL A 58 14.08 6.73 -3.77
CA VAL A 58 14.96 6.31 -4.90
C VAL A 58 15.56 7.47 -5.69
N GLU A 59 15.27 8.73 -5.32
CA GLU A 59 15.67 9.97 -5.98
C GLU A 59 15.12 10.13 -7.40
N GLU A 60 15.22 9.09 -8.24
CA GLU A 60 14.71 9.06 -9.61
C GLU A 60 14.19 7.68 -10.01
N THR A 61 13.20 7.65 -10.89
CA THR A 61 12.63 6.41 -11.42
C THR A 61 11.99 6.64 -12.80
N THR A 62 11.41 5.59 -13.38
CA THR A 62 10.67 5.67 -14.66
C THR A 62 9.18 5.45 -14.44
N PRO A 63 8.30 5.94 -15.36
CA PRO A 63 6.86 5.66 -15.29
C PRO A 63 6.53 4.15 -15.27
N ARG A 64 7.33 3.34 -15.97
CA ARG A 64 7.17 1.88 -16.00
C ARG A 64 7.43 1.27 -14.61
N GLU A 65 8.47 1.72 -13.95
CA GLU A 65 8.81 1.23 -12.61
C GLU A 65 7.77 1.66 -11.57
N LEU A 66 7.28 2.90 -11.66
CA LEU A 66 6.15 3.38 -10.83
C LEU A 66 4.89 2.54 -11.06
N SER A 67 4.57 2.23 -12.33
CA SER A 67 3.44 1.34 -12.67
C SER A 67 3.55 -0.01 -11.97
N ARG A 68 4.76 -0.60 -11.98
CA ARG A 68 5.01 -1.89 -11.34
C ARG A 68 4.89 -1.81 -9.81
N GLN A 69 5.48 -0.79 -9.18
CA GLN A 69 5.49 -0.65 -7.72
C GLN A 69 4.10 -0.28 -7.16
N LEU A 70 3.37 0.57 -7.87
CA LEU A 70 2.02 1.01 -7.46
C LEU A 70 0.91 0.04 -7.89
N GLY A 71 1.21 -0.94 -8.74
CA GLY A 71 0.17 -1.82 -9.30
C GLY A 71 -0.83 -1.12 -10.22
N LEU A 72 -0.43 -0.01 -10.85
CA LEU A 72 -1.28 0.82 -11.69
C LEU A 72 -1.07 0.54 -13.19
N THR A 73 -2.09 0.82 -13.99
CA THR A 73 -1.95 0.82 -15.46
C THR A 73 -1.09 2.01 -15.92
N THR A 74 -0.48 1.90 -17.12
CA THR A 74 0.30 2.98 -17.70
C THR A 74 -0.51 4.28 -17.84
N GLY A 75 -1.79 4.20 -18.23
CA GLY A 75 -2.66 5.37 -18.33
C GLY A 75 -2.91 6.04 -16.98
N SER A 76 -3.16 5.24 -15.93
CA SER A 76 -3.33 5.74 -14.55
C SER A 76 -2.07 6.45 -14.06
N VAL A 77 -0.89 5.87 -14.31
CA VAL A 77 0.41 6.49 -13.96
C VAL A 77 0.59 7.81 -14.70
N THR A 78 0.29 7.86 -16.00
CA THR A 78 0.40 9.10 -16.76
C THR A 78 -0.46 10.21 -16.16
N THR A 79 -1.73 9.92 -15.89
CA THR A 79 -2.66 10.89 -15.28
C THR A 79 -2.20 11.35 -13.88
N MET A 80 -1.71 10.44 -13.05
CA MET A 80 -1.13 10.74 -11.74
C MET A 80 0.08 11.68 -11.88
N LEU A 81 1.03 11.33 -12.75
CA LEU A 81 2.22 12.13 -12.97
C LEU A 81 1.90 13.51 -13.54
N ASP A 82 0.91 13.64 -14.45
CA ASP A 82 0.46 14.93 -14.98
C ASP A 82 -0.10 15.83 -13.89
N ARG A 83 -0.85 15.26 -12.95
CA ARG A 83 -1.39 15.97 -11.78
C ARG A 83 -0.27 16.44 -10.84
N LEU A 84 0.66 15.56 -10.48
CA LEU A 84 1.77 15.89 -9.60
C LEU A 84 2.74 16.91 -10.20
N GLU A 85 2.95 16.85 -11.52
CA GLU A 85 3.77 17.84 -12.24
C GLU A 85 3.10 19.22 -12.26
N LYS A 86 1.77 19.28 -12.46
CA LYS A 86 0.99 20.54 -12.35
C LYS A 86 1.06 21.15 -10.95
N LEU A 87 1.18 20.33 -9.92
CA LEU A 87 1.39 20.77 -8.53
C LEU A 87 2.86 21.14 -8.24
N ALA A 88 3.74 21.03 -9.23
CA ALA A 88 5.18 21.22 -9.09
C ALA A 88 5.84 20.28 -8.06
N TYR A 89 5.26 19.09 -7.84
CA TYR A 89 5.80 18.10 -6.92
C TYR A 89 6.84 17.20 -7.56
N LEU A 90 6.81 17.05 -8.87
CA LEU A 90 7.81 16.29 -9.61
C LEU A 90 8.18 16.98 -10.92
N THR A 91 9.27 16.52 -11.51
CA THR A 91 9.73 16.90 -12.84
C THR A 91 9.97 15.68 -13.69
N ARG A 92 9.84 15.86 -15.02
CA ARG A 92 10.17 14.87 -16.03
C ARG A 92 11.38 15.32 -16.83
N ALA A 93 12.32 14.41 -17.06
CA ALA A 93 13.49 14.67 -17.88
C ALA A 93 13.79 13.48 -18.80
N PRO A 94 14.39 13.69 -19.98
CA PRO A 94 14.90 12.59 -20.79
C PRO A 94 15.97 11.81 -20.02
N HIS A 95 15.97 10.48 -20.15
CA HIS A 95 17.04 9.66 -19.59
C HIS A 95 18.38 9.96 -20.30
N PRO A 96 19.50 10.15 -19.59
CA PRO A 96 20.77 10.60 -20.15
C PRO A 96 21.34 9.67 -21.23
N SER A 97 21.12 8.36 -21.10
CA SER A 97 21.64 7.35 -22.04
C SER A 97 20.58 6.78 -23.00
N ASP A 98 19.28 7.05 -22.79
CA ASP A 98 18.21 6.53 -23.64
C ASP A 98 17.06 7.54 -23.74
N ARG A 99 17.08 8.37 -24.75
CA ARG A 99 16.06 9.43 -25.00
C ARG A 99 14.62 8.92 -25.14
N ARG A 100 14.42 7.59 -25.27
CA ARG A 100 13.09 6.98 -25.31
C ARG A 100 12.50 6.81 -23.90
N LYS A 101 13.34 6.92 -22.88
CA LYS A 101 12.91 6.81 -21.48
C LYS A 101 12.81 8.19 -20.86
N THR A 102 11.81 8.33 -19.99
CA THR A 102 11.60 9.51 -19.16
C THR A 102 12.00 9.16 -17.73
N LEU A 103 12.76 10.03 -17.11
CA LEU A 103 13.04 9.99 -15.66
C LEU A 103 12.07 10.92 -14.94
N ILE A 104 11.59 10.43 -13.80
CA ILE A 104 10.73 11.16 -12.88
C ILE A 104 11.54 11.43 -11.62
N ARG A 105 11.56 12.68 -11.17
CA ARG A 105 12.22 13.09 -9.93
C ARG A 105 11.27 13.94 -9.11
N ILE A 106 11.32 13.80 -7.79
CA ILE A 106 10.65 14.73 -6.88
C ILE A 106 11.35 16.09 -6.94
N THR A 107 10.60 17.17 -6.81
CA THR A 107 11.22 18.51 -6.68
C THR A 107 11.78 18.70 -5.27
N PRO A 108 12.88 19.47 -5.11
CA PRO A 108 13.41 19.81 -3.78
C PRO A 108 12.37 20.49 -2.89
N GLU A 109 11.48 21.28 -3.47
CA GLU A 109 10.38 21.96 -2.77
C GLU A 109 9.38 20.96 -2.18
N ALA A 110 8.91 20.00 -3.00
CA ALA A 110 7.99 18.95 -2.56
C ALA A 110 8.62 18.07 -1.47
N SER A 111 9.89 17.71 -1.64
CA SER A 111 10.64 16.93 -0.65
C SER A 111 10.75 17.68 0.69
N ARG A 112 11.12 18.97 0.66
CA ARG A 112 11.18 19.81 1.88
C ARG A 112 9.81 19.94 2.55
N ARG A 113 8.74 20.12 1.75
CA ARG A 113 7.37 20.21 2.28
C ARG A 113 6.94 18.92 2.96
N ALA A 114 7.12 17.77 2.30
CA ALA A 114 6.80 16.48 2.88
C ALA A 114 7.59 16.24 4.18
N TYR A 115 8.90 16.45 4.13
CA TYR A 115 9.76 16.27 5.31
C TYR A 115 9.36 17.22 6.46
N GLY A 116 9.05 18.48 6.16
CA GLY A 116 8.61 19.44 7.18
C GLY A 116 7.34 19.03 7.92
N LEU A 117 6.43 18.33 7.25
CA LEU A 117 5.20 17.81 7.87
C LEU A 117 5.46 16.62 8.81
N ILE A 118 6.47 15.78 8.52
CA ILE A 118 6.73 14.56 9.29
C ILE A 118 7.90 14.69 10.28
N ALA A 119 8.71 15.75 10.19
CA ALA A 119 9.94 15.88 10.98
C ALA A 119 9.71 15.77 12.49
N SER A 120 8.70 16.48 13.01
CA SER A 120 8.39 16.43 14.45
C SER A 120 7.97 15.03 14.92
N PHE A 121 7.23 14.30 14.09
CA PHE A 121 6.87 12.91 14.37
C PHE A 121 8.10 12.01 14.37
N LEU A 122 8.98 12.12 13.37
CA LEU A 122 10.20 11.31 13.29
C LEU A 122 11.11 11.53 14.50
N ASP A 123 11.28 12.79 14.92
CA ASP A 123 12.08 13.13 16.08
C ASP A 123 11.49 12.58 17.39
N ASP A 124 10.18 12.74 17.57
CA ASP A 124 9.50 12.24 18.77
C ASP A 124 9.49 10.70 18.81
N ALA A 125 9.10 10.04 17.72
CA ALA A 125 9.11 8.59 17.62
C ALA A 125 10.51 8.02 17.85
N GLY A 126 11.54 8.62 17.22
CA GLY A 126 12.93 8.19 17.40
C GLY A 126 13.40 8.28 18.87
N ARG A 127 13.06 9.37 19.56
CA ARG A 127 13.39 9.53 20.99
C ARG A 127 12.69 8.45 21.85
N ARG A 128 11.38 8.25 21.67
CA ARG A 128 10.57 7.30 22.44
C ARG A 128 11.01 5.86 22.21
N VAL A 129 11.29 5.50 20.96
CA VAL A 129 11.77 4.16 20.60
C VAL A 129 13.10 3.87 21.30
N ARG A 130 14.08 4.79 21.19
CA ARG A 130 15.40 4.62 21.85
C ARG A 130 15.32 4.62 23.38
N ALA A 131 14.34 5.31 23.96
CA ALA A 131 14.15 5.29 25.42
C ALA A 131 13.50 4.00 25.92
N ARG A 132 12.78 3.27 25.05
CA ARG A 132 12.00 2.08 25.43
C ARG A 132 12.69 0.76 25.09
N TYR A 133 13.46 0.71 24.01
CA TYR A 133 14.00 -0.53 23.46
C TYR A 133 15.53 -0.47 23.38
N THR A 134 16.16 -1.60 23.73
CA THR A 134 17.61 -1.80 23.51
C THR A 134 17.91 -2.04 22.05
N PRO A 135 19.17 -1.85 21.60
CA PRO A 135 19.57 -2.19 20.23
C PRO A 135 19.21 -3.64 19.84
N ASP A 136 19.47 -4.62 20.72
CA ASP A 136 19.17 -6.04 20.44
C ASP A 136 17.67 -6.29 20.26
N GLN A 137 16.82 -5.58 21.02
CA GLN A 137 15.37 -5.65 20.85
C GLN A 137 14.93 -5.04 19.52
N LEU A 138 15.58 -3.97 19.07
CA LEU A 138 15.31 -3.37 17.77
C LEU A 138 15.75 -4.27 16.62
N GLU A 139 16.88 -4.97 16.74
CA GLU A 139 17.32 -5.97 15.76
C GLU A 139 16.31 -7.12 15.63
N LEU A 140 15.74 -7.61 16.73
CA LEU A 140 14.67 -8.61 16.67
C LEU A 140 13.42 -8.09 15.95
N VAL A 141 13.03 -6.83 16.18
CA VAL A 141 11.90 -6.22 15.47
C VAL A 141 12.20 -6.04 13.98
N ILE A 142 13.43 -5.66 13.62
CA ILE A 142 13.87 -5.54 12.23
C ILE A 142 13.79 -6.90 11.53
N ASP A 143 14.30 -7.95 12.16
CA ASP A 143 14.25 -9.33 11.64
C ASP A 143 12.80 -9.76 11.41
N TYR A 144 11.92 -9.61 12.40
CA TYR A 144 10.51 -9.94 12.31
C TYR A 144 9.82 -9.21 11.14
N LEU A 145 10.00 -7.89 11.05
CA LEU A 145 9.36 -7.07 10.00
C LEU A 145 9.89 -7.44 8.60
N THR A 146 11.18 -7.73 8.49
CA THR A 146 11.80 -8.15 7.24
C THR A 146 11.27 -9.52 6.80
N PHE A 147 11.25 -10.48 7.70
CA PHE A 147 10.74 -11.83 7.43
C PHE A 147 9.26 -11.84 7.02
N THR A 148 8.42 -11.13 7.77
CA THR A 148 6.97 -11.07 7.45
C THR A 148 6.70 -10.31 6.16
N ARG A 149 7.46 -9.26 5.84
CA ARG A 149 7.39 -8.57 4.53
C ARG A 149 7.68 -9.54 3.38
N ASP A 150 8.73 -10.35 3.50
CA ASP A 150 9.14 -11.27 2.45
C ASP A 150 8.07 -12.36 2.22
N ILE A 151 7.47 -12.90 3.28
CA ILE A 151 6.31 -13.81 3.19
C ILE A 151 5.14 -13.15 2.45
N GLN A 152 4.80 -11.91 2.79
CA GLN A 152 3.70 -11.20 2.13
C GLN A 152 3.99 -10.97 0.65
N GLN A 153 5.21 -10.60 0.29
CA GLN A 153 5.61 -10.40 -1.10
C GLN A 153 5.50 -11.69 -1.93
N GLU A 154 5.94 -12.82 -1.38
CA GLU A 154 5.76 -14.13 -2.04
C GLU A 154 4.28 -14.47 -2.26
N HIS A 155 3.43 -14.21 -1.27
CA HIS A 155 1.99 -14.45 -1.40
C HIS A 155 1.33 -13.53 -2.43
N VAL A 156 1.72 -12.25 -2.49
CA VAL A 156 1.26 -11.32 -3.53
C VAL A 156 1.59 -11.86 -4.93
N GLU A 157 2.81 -12.37 -5.13
CA GLU A 157 3.18 -12.97 -6.41
C GLU A 157 2.34 -14.23 -6.77
N ARG A 158 1.94 -15.01 -5.78
CA ARG A 158 1.01 -16.15 -5.97
C ARG A 158 -0.40 -15.67 -6.32
N LEU A 159 -0.92 -14.68 -5.60
CA LEU A 159 -2.24 -14.09 -5.83
C LEU A 159 -2.35 -13.47 -7.23
N ARG A 160 -1.31 -12.78 -7.70
CA ARG A 160 -1.26 -12.20 -9.05
C ARG A 160 -1.40 -13.25 -10.18
N LYS A 161 -1.01 -14.49 -9.91
CA LYS A 161 -1.12 -15.61 -10.86
C LYS A 161 -2.49 -16.29 -10.79
N THR A 162 -3.31 -16.00 -9.78
CA THR A 162 -4.65 -16.59 -9.62
C THR A 162 -5.64 -15.82 -10.48
N PRO A 163 -6.42 -16.51 -11.36
CA PRO A 163 -7.45 -15.85 -12.14
C PRO A 163 -8.50 -15.19 -11.25
N ALA A 164 -8.89 -13.96 -11.56
CA ALA A 164 -9.95 -13.29 -10.83
C ALA A 164 -11.29 -14.01 -11.07
N SER A 165 -11.88 -14.57 -10.00
CA SER A 165 -13.24 -15.11 -10.06
C SER A 165 -14.23 -13.95 -9.96
N HIS A 166 -14.97 -13.69 -11.05
CA HIS A 166 -16.09 -12.75 -10.99
C HIS A 166 -17.27 -13.43 -10.27
N PRO A 167 -17.90 -12.79 -9.28
CA PRO A 167 -19.12 -13.32 -8.70
C PRO A 167 -20.19 -13.38 -9.78
N THR A 168 -20.69 -14.58 -10.05
CA THR A 168 -21.81 -14.81 -10.98
C THR A 168 -23.02 -14.09 -10.41
N ARG A 169 -23.48 -13.01 -11.07
CA ARG A 169 -24.78 -12.39 -10.75
C ARG A 169 -25.86 -13.47 -10.99
N THR A 170 -26.31 -14.08 -9.92
CA THR A 170 -27.51 -14.91 -9.95
C THR A 170 -28.68 -13.99 -10.27
N GLY A 171 -29.02 -13.92 -11.56
CA GLY A 171 -30.18 -13.20 -12.04
C GLY A 171 -31.44 -13.91 -11.58
N GLY A 172 -32.05 -13.39 -10.51
CA GLY A 172 -33.41 -13.75 -10.16
C GLY A 172 -34.36 -13.30 -11.28
N ARG A 173 -34.66 -14.17 -12.23
CA ARG A 173 -35.82 -14.02 -13.12
C ARG A 173 -37.04 -14.16 -12.25
N GLN A 174 -37.68 -13.06 -11.84
CA GLN A 174 -39.07 -13.06 -11.42
C GLN A 174 -39.92 -13.33 -12.67
N SER A 175 -40.54 -14.48 -12.71
CA SER A 175 -41.58 -14.82 -13.66
C SER A 175 -42.80 -13.91 -13.40
N PRO A 176 -43.40 -13.29 -14.42
CA PRO A 176 -44.67 -12.60 -14.25
C PRO A 176 -45.77 -13.65 -14.06
N GLY A 177 -46.48 -13.58 -12.93
CA GLY A 177 -47.64 -14.41 -12.64
C GLY A 177 -48.77 -14.21 -13.65
N PRO A 178 -49.67 -15.22 -13.83
CA PRO A 178 -50.73 -15.17 -14.82
C PRO A 178 -51.79 -14.14 -14.44
N ARG A 179 -52.13 -13.27 -15.38
CA ARG A 179 -53.29 -12.39 -15.29
C ARG A 179 -54.54 -13.21 -15.37
N GLY A 180 -55.28 -13.35 -14.24
CA GLY A 180 -56.60 -13.92 -14.19
C GLY A 180 -57.58 -13.05 -14.93
N GLY A 181 -58.19 -13.56 -15.99
CA GLY A 181 -59.38 -12.97 -16.61
C GLY A 181 -60.57 -13.17 -15.70
N ALA A 182 -61.37 -12.14 -15.53
CA ALA A 182 -62.75 -12.26 -15.06
C ALA A 182 -63.66 -11.69 -16.13
N ALA A 183 -64.49 -12.57 -16.68
CA ALA A 183 -65.65 -12.22 -17.48
C ALA A 183 -66.82 -12.02 -16.51
N SER A 184 -67.64 -11.06 -16.79
CA SER A 184 -69.08 -10.89 -16.75
C SER A 184 -69.46 -9.47 -16.38
#